data_64ee5792cb85f28943d37e868f7d1097
#
_entry.id   64ee5792cb85f28943d37e868f7d1097
#
_cell.length_a   1.000
_cell.length_b   1.000
_cell.length_c   1.000
_cell.angle_alpha   90.00
_cell.angle_beta   90.00
_cell.angle_gamma   90.00
#
_symmetry.space_group_name_H-M   'P 1'
#
loop_
_entity.id
_entity.type
_entity.pdbx_description
1 polymer ?
#
loop_
_entity_poly.entity_id
_entity_poly.type
_entity_poly.pdbx_seq_one_letter_code
_entity_poly.pdbx_strand_id
1 'polypeptide(L)'
;MGKYLIEVNDKGSYYFNLLAGNNEPILHSQMYKARKGALKGIASITKNADIAPVEDQTVEKIVKERNPKFQLYQGKDEKFYFRLVAGNGQAVGRSEGYNSKAAAKNGIESVKKNSVSPVETKKD
;
A
#
# COMPACT_ATOMS: atom_id res chain seq x y z
N MET A 1 0.74 -8.87 15.01
CA MET A 1 0.57 -7.51 14.53
C MET A 1 1.73 -7.14 13.61
N GLY A 2 1.42 -6.43 12.54
CA GLY A 2 2.43 -6.02 11.58
C GLY A 2 3.24 -4.81 12.02
N LYS A 3 3.97 -4.22 11.09
CA LYS A 3 4.72 -2.99 11.31
C LYS A 3 5.01 -2.29 9.99
N TYR A 4 5.21 -0.97 10.07
CA TYR A 4 5.81 -0.21 8.99
C TYR A 4 7.32 -0.20 9.20
N LEU A 5 8.07 -0.59 8.19
CA LEU A 5 9.53 -0.58 8.26
C LEU A 5 10.06 0.46 7.28
N ILE A 6 10.71 1.50 7.81
CA ILE A 6 11.33 2.56 7.00
C ILE A 6 12.78 2.17 6.76
N GLU A 7 13.21 2.25 5.50
CA GLU A 7 14.58 1.96 5.09
C GLU A 7 15.12 3.11 4.24
N VAL A 8 16.43 3.18 4.11
CA VAL A 8 17.11 4.14 3.25
C VAL A 8 17.94 3.36 2.22
N ASN A 9 17.90 3.78 0.96
CA ASN A 9 18.67 3.14 -0.09
C ASN A 9 20.06 3.77 -0.23
N ASP A 10 20.86 3.24 -1.15
CA ASP A 10 22.25 3.71 -1.36
C ASP A 10 22.34 5.17 -1.79
N LYS A 11 21.27 5.71 -2.35
CA LYS A 11 21.22 7.10 -2.82
C LYS A 11 20.70 8.07 -1.76
N GLY A 12 20.42 7.57 -0.56
CA GLY A 12 19.89 8.39 0.52
C GLY A 12 18.38 8.65 0.44
N SER A 13 17.67 7.92 -0.41
CA SER A 13 16.21 8.03 -0.48
C SER A 13 15.57 7.08 0.52
N TYR A 14 14.46 7.53 1.11
CA TYR A 14 13.71 6.77 2.10
C TYR A 14 12.50 6.10 1.46
N TYR A 15 12.18 4.91 1.92
CA TYR A 15 10.97 4.21 1.53
C TYR A 15 10.50 3.36 2.70
N PHE A 16 9.28 2.88 2.63
CA PHE A 16 8.78 1.98 3.67
C PHE A 16 7.98 0.85 3.04
N ASN A 17 7.90 -0.22 3.80
CA ASN A 17 6.99 -1.32 3.52
C ASN A 17 6.08 -1.50 4.72
N LEU A 18 4.83 -1.86 4.47
CA LEU A 18 3.95 -2.34 5.52
C LEU A 18 4.05 -3.85 5.54
N LEU A 19 4.48 -4.39 6.67
CA LEU A 19 4.64 -5.82 6.85
C LEU A 19 3.47 -6.37 7.66
N ALA A 20 2.95 -7.51 7.25
CA ALA A 20 1.94 -8.24 8.03
C ALA A 20 2.59 -8.92 9.23
N GLY A 21 1.79 -9.52 10.09
CA GLY A 21 2.29 -10.18 11.30
C GLY A 21 3.30 -11.30 11.05
N ASN A 22 3.29 -11.88 9.84
CA ASN A 22 4.25 -12.92 9.43
C ASN A 22 5.51 -12.31 8.77
N ASN A 23 5.70 -10.99 8.85
CA ASN A 23 6.80 -10.23 8.24
C ASN A 23 6.78 -10.18 6.72
N GLU A 24 5.70 -10.56 6.07
CA GLU A 24 5.58 -10.43 4.63
C GLU A 24 5.16 -9.01 4.24
N PRO A 25 5.84 -8.40 3.23
CA PRO A 25 5.43 -7.07 2.78
C PRO A 25 4.08 -7.15 2.06
N ILE A 26 3.15 -6.29 2.47
CA ILE A 26 1.82 -6.23 1.86
C ILE A 26 1.58 -4.91 1.14
N LEU A 27 2.41 -3.91 1.39
CA LEU A 27 2.31 -2.62 0.72
C LEU A 27 3.69 -1.98 0.65
N HIS A 28 4.06 -1.46 -0.51
CA HIS A 28 5.33 -0.78 -0.77
C HIS A 28 5.09 0.68 -1.05
N SER A 29 5.92 1.56 -0.50
CA SER A 29 5.81 2.99 -0.75
C SER A 29 6.62 3.40 -1.98
N GLN A 30 6.41 4.65 -2.41
CA GLN A 30 7.32 5.31 -3.34
C GLN A 30 8.58 5.78 -2.59
N MET A 31 9.53 6.35 -3.31
CA MET A 31 10.73 6.91 -2.70
C MET A 31 10.47 8.33 -2.20
N TYR A 32 11.04 8.65 -1.04
CA TYR A 32 10.95 9.97 -0.42
C TYR A 32 12.35 10.54 -0.22
N LYS A 33 12.49 11.85 -0.35
CA LYS A 33 13.80 12.51 -0.17
C LYS A 33 14.21 12.60 1.29
N ALA A 34 13.26 12.54 2.21
CA ALA A 34 13.53 12.66 3.64
C ALA A 34 12.64 11.71 4.42
N ARG A 35 13.11 11.29 5.60
CA ARG A 35 12.35 10.43 6.50
C ARG A 35 10.97 11.03 6.84
N LYS A 36 10.92 12.36 6.97
CA LYS A 36 9.67 13.09 7.24
C LYS A 36 8.59 12.80 6.18
N GLY A 37 9.00 12.73 4.91
CA GLY A 37 8.09 12.40 3.81
C GLY A 37 7.54 10.99 3.94
N ALA A 38 8.41 10.02 4.27
CA ALA A 38 7.97 8.64 4.50
C ALA A 38 6.97 8.56 5.65
N LEU A 39 7.22 9.29 6.74
CA LEU A 39 6.28 9.33 7.88
C LEU A 39 4.93 9.91 7.49
N LYS A 40 4.90 10.92 6.63
CA LYS A 40 3.65 11.49 6.11
C LYS A 40 2.89 10.48 5.26
N GLY A 41 3.61 9.69 4.47
CA GLY A 41 3.01 8.62 3.67
C GLY A 41 2.36 7.56 4.56
N ILE A 42 3.04 7.16 5.62
CA ILE A 42 2.51 6.21 6.60
C ILE A 42 1.24 6.78 7.27
N ALA A 43 1.28 8.04 7.67
CA ALA A 43 0.12 8.70 8.29
C ALA A 43 -1.06 8.72 7.32
N SER A 44 -0.81 8.93 6.03
CA SER A 44 -1.85 8.90 5.01
C SER A 44 -2.49 7.52 4.90
N ILE A 45 -1.68 6.46 4.94
CA ILE A 45 -2.21 5.08 4.90
C ILE A 45 -3.05 4.80 6.15
N THR A 46 -2.53 5.15 7.32
CA THR A 46 -3.25 4.97 8.59
C THR A 46 -4.61 5.65 8.57
N LYS A 47 -4.67 6.87 8.01
CA LYS A 47 -5.89 7.65 7.94
C LYS A 47 -6.88 7.10 6.93
N ASN A 48 -6.40 6.62 5.78
CA ASN A 48 -7.26 6.38 4.62
C ASN A 48 -7.60 4.91 4.38
N ALA A 49 -6.75 3.96 4.78
CA ALA A 49 -6.93 2.55 4.42
C ALA A 49 -8.25 1.97 4.92
N ASP A 50 -8.61 2.30 6.15
CA ASP A 50 -9.81 1.74 6.79
C ASP A 50 -11.11 2.15 6.08
N ILE A 51 -11.14 3.37 5.55
CA ILE A 51 -12.36 3.93 4.92
C ILE A 51 -12.36 3.81 3.40
N ALA A 52 -11.26 3.40 2.79
CA ALA A 52 -11.12 3.38 1.34
C ALA A 52 -11.92 2.22 0.72
N PRO A 53 -12.85 2.49 -0.19
CA PRO A 53 -13.52 1.42 -0.94
C PRO A 53 -12.58 0.83 -1.98
N VAL A 54 -12.95 -0.32 -2.52
CA VAL A 54 -12.20 -0.99 -3.59
C VAL A 54 -12.81 -0.66 -4.94
N GLU A 55 -12.02 0.00 -5.80
CA GLU A 55 -12.41 0.21 -7.19
C GLU A 55 -11.81 -0.94 -8.01
N ASP A 56 -12.65 -1.85 -8.44
CA ASP A 56 -12.24 -3.04 -9.18
C ASP A 56 -12.11 -2.69 -10.66
N GLN A 57 -10.88 -2.62 -11.14
CA GLN A 57 -10.57 -2.28 -12.54
C GLN A 57 -10.39 -3.52 -13.40
N THR A 58 -10.65 -4.71 -12.86
CA THR A 58 -10.52 -5.98 -13.60
C THR A 58 -11.80 -6.37 -14.33
N VAL A 59 -12.88 -5.64 -14.10
CA VAL A 59 -14.21 -5.95 -14.68
C VAL A 59 -14.48 -5.05 -15.87
N GLU A 60 -15.40 -5.50 -16.73
CA GLU A 60 -15.74 -4.78 -17.96
C GLU A 60 -16.35 -3.41 -17.69
N LYS A 61 -17.26 -3.34 -16.72
CA LYS A 61 -17.87 -2.06 -16.33
C LYS A 61 -17.32 -1.63 -14.98
N ILE A 62 -16.32 -0.75 -15.01
CA ILE A 62 -15.67 -0.26 -13.81
C ILE A 62 -16.54 0.79 -13.15
N VAL A 63 -16.87 0.57 -11.88
CA VAL A 63 -17.57 1.57 -11.05
C VAL A 63 -16.50 2.39 -10.36
N LYS A 64 -16.36 3.65 -10.77
CA LYS A 64 -15.34 4.55 -10.21
C LYS A 64 -15.73 4.96 -8.79
N GLU A 65 -14.77 4.88 -7.88
CA GLU A 65 -14.94 5.30 -6.50
C GLU A 65 -14.28 6.66 -6.28
N ARG A 66 -14.67 7.32 -5.20
CA ARG A 66 -14.04 8.57 -4.80
C ARG A 66 -12.77 8.28 -4.00
N ASN A 67 -11.80 9.19 -4.09
CA ASN A 67 -10.60 9.10 -3.24
C ASN A 67 -10.96 9.40 -1.78
N PRO A 68 -10.33 8.77 -0.79
CA PRO A 68 -9.33 7.70 -0.94
C PRO A 68 -9.97 6.39 -1.39
N LYS A 69 -9.19 5.57 -2.10
CA LYS A 69 -9.70 4.28 -2.59
C LYS A 69 -8.54 3.31 -2.83
N PHE A 70 -8.87 2.02 -2.85
CA PHE A 70 -7.97 1.00 -3.39
C PHE A 70 -8.34 0.76 -4.84
N GLN A 71 -7.36 0.77 -5.72
CA GLN A 71 -7.58 0.39 -7.12
C GLN A 71 -7.01 -1.01 -7.32
N LEU A 72 -7.88 -1.95 -7.66
CA LEU A 72 -7.52 -3.34 -7.94
C LEU A 72 -7.45 -3.51 -9.45
N TYR A 73 -6.30 -3.94 -9.96
CA TYR A 73 -6.09 -4.05 -11.40
C TYR A 73 -5.26 -5.28 -11.74
N GLN A 74 -5.26 -5.65 -13.02
CA GLN A 74 -4.45 -6.75 -13.53
C GLN A 74 -3.32 -6.18 -14.36
N GLY A 75 -2.09 -6.64 -14.10
CA GLY A 75 -0.91 -6.21 -14.82
C GLY A 75 -0.73 -6.96 -16.14
N LYS A 76 0.26 -6.53 -16.93
CA LYS A 76 0.61 -7.18 -18.19
C LYS A 76 1.12 -8.60 -18.01
N ASP A 77 1.60 -8.93 -16.80
CA ASP A 77 2.06 -10.25 -16.42
C ASP A 77 0.92 -11.17 -15.98
N GLU A 78 -0.32 -10.69 -16.12
CA GLU A 78 -1.55 -11.37 -15.74
C GLU A 78 -1.72 -11.54 -14.23
N LYS A 79 -0.82 -10.97 -13.43
CA LYS A 79 -0.97 -10.94 -11.98
C LYS A 79 -1.87 -9.80 -11.55
N PHE A 80 -2.44 -9.95 -10.36
CA PHE A 80 -3.34 -8.94 -9.79
C PHE A 80 -2.60 -8.07 -8.79
N TYR A 81 -2.85 -6.79 -8.86
CA TYR A 81 -2.19 -5.77 -8.04
C TYR A 81 -3.24 -4.84 -7.46
N PHE A 82 -2.88 -4.18 -6.37
CA PHE A 82 -3.67 -3.05 -5.89
C PHE A 82 -2.74 -1.91 -5.47
N ARG A 83 -3.32 -0.72 -5.42
CA ARG A 83 -2.65 0.45 -4.89
C ARG A 83 -3.65 1.23 -4.05
N LEU A 84 -3.15 1.93 -3.04
CA LEU A 84 -3.97 2.81 -2.22
C LEU A 84 -3.77 4.24 -2.71
N VAL A 85 -4.87 4.89 -3.09
CA VAL A 85 -4.88 6.28 -3.55
C VAL A 85 -5.42 7.13 -2.42
N ALA A 86 -4.65 8.14 -2.01
CA ALA A 86 -5.04 9.06 -0.94
C ALA A 86 -6.10 10.05 -1.42
N GLY A 87 -6.63 10.84 -0.48
CA GLY A 87 -7.67 11.83 -0.79
C GLY A 87 -7.26 12.85 -1.84
N ASN A 88 -5.95 13.14 -1.97
CA ASN A 88 -5.42 14.07 -2.97
C ASN A 88 -5.17 13.43 -4.34
N GLY A 89 -5.52 12.17 -4.53
CA GLY A 89 -5.35 11.47 -5.79
C GLY A 89 -4.00 10.82 -6.00
N GLN A 90 -3.07 10.94 -5.05
CA GLN A 90 -1.75 10.33 -5.17
C GLN A 90 -1.74 8.91 -4.60
N ALA A 91 -1.06 8.01 -5.30
CA ALA A 91 -0.87 6.65 -4.81
C ALA A 91 0.19 6.68 -3.70
N VAL A 92 -0.19 6.23 -2.49
CA VAL A 92 0.71 6.23 -1.34
C VAL A 92 1.34 4.88 -1.08
N GLY A 93 0.88 3.85 -1.77
CA GLY A 93 1.48 2.52 -1.67
C GLY A 93 0.88 1.58 -2.70
N ARG A 94 1.63 0.52 -3.03
CA ARG A 94 1.21 -0.49 -3.99
C ARG A 94 1.61 -1.87 -3.51
N SER A 95 0.87 -2.87 -3.98
CA SER A 95 1.11 -4.26 -3.60
C SER A 95 2.13 -4.94 -4.51
N GLU A 96 2.52 -6.14 -4.11
CA GLU A 96 3.18 -7.10 -4.98
C GLU A 96 2.14 -7.75 -5.90
N GLY A 97 2.59 -8.54 -6.87
CA GLY A 97 1.70 -9.29 -7.75
C GLY A 97 1.13 -10.52 -7.07
N TYR A 98 -0.17 -10.68 -7.18
CA TYR A 98 -0.88 -11.86 -6.66
C TYR A 98 -1.33 -12.73 -7.83
N ASN A 99 -1.33 -14.04 -7.63
CA ASN A 99 -1.72 -14.99 -8.68
C ASN A 99 -3.22 -15.06 -8.92
N SER A 100 -4.02 -14.52 -8.00
CA SER A 100 -5.47 -14.51 -8.15
C SER A 100 -6.07 -13.22 -7.62
N LYS A 101 -7.24 -12.89 -8.12
CA LYS A 101 -8.01 -11.73 -7.65
C LYS A 101 -8.39 -11.88 -6.18
N ALA A 102 -8.75 -13.09 -5.78
CA ALA A 102 -9.10 -13.37 -4.38
C ALA A 102 -7.91 -13.10 -3.45
N ALA A 103 -6.70 -13.51 -3.86
CA ALA A 103 -5.49 -13.26 -3.07
C ALA A 103 -5.22 -11.75 -2.95
N ALA A 104 -5.40 -11.00 -4.04
CA ALA A 104 -5.21 -9.55 -4.01
C ALA A 104 -6.23 -8.88 -3.07
N LYS A 105 -7.48 -9.33 -3.08
CA LYS A 105 -8.51 -8.81 -2.16
C LYS A 105 -8.16 -9.10 -0.70
N ASN A 106 -7.61 -10.28 -0.43
CA ASN A 106 -7.13 -10.62 0.91
C ASN A 106 -5.98 -9.70 1.31
N GLY A 107 -5.10 -9.34 0.37
CA GLY A 107 -4.03 -8.38 0.59
C GLY A 107 -4.56 -7.01 0.99
N ILE A 108 -5.62 -6.54 0.32
CA ILE A 108 -6.27 -5.27 0.67
C ILE A 108 -6.80 -5.33 2.11
N GLU A 109 -7.46 -6.41 2.48
CA GLU A 109 -7.98 -6.57 3.85
C GLU A 109 -6.84 -6.60 4.87
N SER A 110 -5.71 -7.22 4.52
CA SER A 110 -4.52 -7.23 5.37
C SER A 110 -3.97 -5.82 5.56
N VAL A 111 -3.95 -4.99 4.49
CA VAL A 111 -3.51 -3.59 4.60
C VAL A 111 -4.42 -2.82 5.55
N LYS A 112 -5.74 -2.97 5.42
CA LYS A 112 -6.69 -2.32 6.32
C LYS A 112 -6.46 -2.71 7.76
N LYS A 113 -6.27 -4.00 8.00
CA LYS A 113 -6.06 -4.54 9.35
C LYS A 113 -4.75 -4.06 9.97
N ASN A 114 -3.69 -3.93 9.15
CA ASN A 114 -2.36 -3.58 9.65
C ASN A 114 -2.03 -2.08 9.52
N SER A 115 -2.93 -1.27 8.98
CA SER A 115 -2.67 0.15 8.72
C SER A 115 -2.34 0.96 9.98
N VAL A 116 -2.75 0.50 11.15
CA VAL A 116 -2.48 1.18 12.43
C VAL A 116 -1.26 0.60 13.15
N SER A 117 -0.44 -0.15 12.44
CA SER A 117 0.74 -0.79 13.02
C SER A 117 1.83 0.21 13.40
N PRO A 118 2.73 -0.16 14.35
CA PRO A 118 3.81 0.74 14.74
C PRO A 118 4.83 0.95 13.61
N VAL A 119 5.57 2.04 13.72
CA VAL A 119 6.61 2.41 12.76
C VAL A 119 7.97 2.07 13.33
N GLU A 120 8.78 1.36 12.54
CA GLU A 120 10.14 1.02 12.90
C GLU A 120 11.06 1.51 11.80
N THR A 121 12.20 2.11 12.18
CA THR A 121 13.21 2.54 11.21
C THR A 121 14.38 1.56 11.28
N LYS A 122 14.73 1.00 10.12
CA LYS A 122 15.85 0.07 10.04
C LYS A 122 17.14 0.84 10.25
N LYS A 123 17.96 0.39 11.18
CA LYS A 123 19.29 0.95 11.44
C LYS A 123 20.34 0.09 10.75
N ASP A 124 21.29 0.75 10.11
CA ASP A 124 22.43 0.08 9.50
C ASP A 124 23.47 -0.30 10.54
#